data_4ec106e611d0ea5e7e3b16593fba8c54
#
_entry.id   4ec106e611d0ea5e7e3b16593fba8c54
#
_cell.length_a   1.000
_cell.length_b   1.000
_cell.length_c   1.000
_cell.angle_alpha   90.00
_cell.angle_beta   90.00
_cell.angle_gamma   90.00
#
_symmetry.space_group_name_H-M   'P 1'
#
loop_
_entity.id
_entity.type
_entity.pdbx_description
1 polymer ?
#
loop_
_entity_poly.entity_id
_entity_poly.type
_entity_poly.pdbx_seq_one_letter_code
_entity_poly.pdbx_strand_id
1 'polypeptide(L)'
;VDGVLLIAEHGDYPRNERGQKLYPRYEFFQQITSVFRTTGKTAPVFCDKHLSYDWNRARQMYDTSQELGFAFMAGSSLPVTSRVPAIDIPLGASVEEAMCMASAGDDGGDIHALEAMQAMVERRSGGESGVKWLQDYRGDAFWEAHAAGAWSADLFAACLCRSHQLAPARPGFNHHYPTIDEMKSLAAKPWA
;
A
#
# COMPACT_ATOMS: atom_id res chain seq x y z
N VAL A 1 -28.04 -1.58 13.60
CA VAL A 1 -26.57 -1.78 13.63
C VAL A 1 -25.89 -0.43 13.71
N ASP A 2 -24.81 -0.35 14.45
CA ASP A 2 -24.09 0.91 14.73
C ASP A 2 -22.84 1.07 13.85
N GLY A 3 -22.49 0.03 13.09
CA GLY A 3 -21.39 0.03 12.15
C GLY A 3 -21.32 -1.28 11.38
N VAL A 4 -20.60 -1.28 10.26
CA VAL A 4 -20.40 -2.44 9.40
C VAL A 4 -18.91 -2.63 9.15
N LEU A 5 -18.40 -3.84 9.36
CA LEU A 5 -17.06 -4.26 8.99
C LEU A 5 -17.15 -5.14 7.74
N LEU A 6 -16.59 -4.64 6.64
CA LEU A 6 -16.50 -5.37 5.37
C LEU A 6 -15.10 -5.99 5.26
N ILE A 7 -15.01 -7.26 5.64
CA ILE A 7 -13.77 -8.04 5.62
C ILE A 7 -13.94 -9.19 4.65
N ALA A 8 -13.44 -9.02 3.42
CA ALA A 8 -13.48 -10.04 2.38
C ALA A 8 -12.05 -10.37 1.96
N GLU A 9 -11.40 -11.19 2.76
CA GLU A 9 -9.98 -11.54 2.64
C GLU A 9 -9.76 -13.03 2.90
N HIS A 10 -8.61 -13.54 2.45
CA HIS A 10 -8.17 -14.94 2.61
C HIS A 10 -9.14 -16.01 2.10
N GLY A 11 -10.06 -15.63 1.21
CA GLY A 11 -10.91 -16.58 0.51
C GLY A 11 -10.19 -17.20 -0.71
N ASP A 12 -10.69 -18.32 -1.16
CA ASP A 12 -10.30 -18.92 -2.43
C ASP A 12 -11.10 -18.26 -3.58
N TYR A 13 -10.63 -17.09 -3.99
CA TYR A 13 -11.25 -16.33 -5.06
C TYR A 13 -10.51 -16.53 -6.38
N PRO A 14 -11.23 -16.55 -7.51
CA PRO A 14 -10.60 -16.66 -8.83
C PRO A 14 -9.67 -15.48 -9.11
N ARG A 15 -8.76 -15.69 -10.07
CA ARG A 15 -7.93 -14.61 -10.62
C ARG A 15 -8.36 -14.26 -12.03
N ASN A 16 -8.24 -13.00 -12.40
CA ASN A 16 -8.44 -12.57 -13.77
C ASN A 16 -7.17 -12.80 -14.61
N GLU A 17 -7.25 -12.46 -15.92
CA GLU A 17 -6.15 -12.58 -16.88
C GLU A 17 -4.91 -11.76 -16.49
N ARG A 18 -5.08 -10.72 -15.66
CA ARG A 18 -4.00 -9.89 -15.14
C ARG A 18 -3.37 -10.45 -13.86
N GLY A 19 -3.84 -11.61 -13.38
CA GLY A 19 -3.39 -12.22 -12.13
C GLY A 19 -4.00 -11.63 -10.86
N GLN A 20 -4.87 -10.63 -10.96
CA GLN A 20 -5.52 -10.00 -9.82
C GLN A 20 -6.55 -10.95 -9.20
N LYS A 21 -6.55 -11.06 -7.88
CA LYS A 21 -7.52 -11.86 -7.13
C LYS A 21 -8.84 -11.10 -7.00
N LEU A 22 -9.93 -11.73 -7.43
CA LEU A 22 -11.25 -11.10 -7.52
C LEU A 22 -11.97 -11.12 -6.17
N TYR A 23 -11.47 -10.33 -5.23
CA TYR A 23 -12.11 -10.17 -3.92
C TYR A 23 -13.52 -9.59 -4.06
N PRO A 24 -14.56 -10.18 -3.44
CA PRO A 24 -15.96 -9.75 -3.61
C PRO A 24 -16.34 -8.55 -2.73
N ARG A 25 -15.42 -7.61 -2.51
CA ARG A 25 -15.68 -6.44 -1.66
C ARG A 25 -16.75 -5.53 -2.23
N TYR A 26 -16.70 -5.31 -3.54
CA TYR A 26 -17.70 -4.51 -4.23
C TYR A 26 -19.09 -5.15 -4.13
N GLU A 27 -19.20 -6.43 -4.35
CA GLU A 27 -20.46 -7.19 -4.28
C GLU A 27 -21.06 -7.15 -2.86
N PHE A 28 -20.24 -7.29 -1.84
CA PHE A 28 -20.68 -7.16 -0.45
C PHE A 28 -21.08 -5.72 -0.09
N PHE A 29 -20.33 -4.73 -0.58
CA PHE A 29 -20.67 -3.34 -0.41
C PHE A 29 -22.03 -3.00 -1.05
N GLN A 30 -22.32 -3.54 -2.23
CA GLN A 30 -23.63 -3.36 -2.89
C GLN A 30 -24.76 -3.95 -2.04
N GLN A 31 -24.56 -5.09 -1.41
CA GLN A 31 -25.55 -5.67 -0.49
C GLN A 31 -25.78 -4.78 0.72
N ILE A 32 -24.73 -4.26 1.34
CA ILE A 32 -24.82 -3.33 2.48
C ILE A 32 -25.61 -2.08 2.08
N THR A 33 -25.24 -1.44 0.99
CA THR A 33 -25.88 -0.20 0.54
C THR A 33 -27.31 -0.41 0.03
N SER A 34 -27.64 -1.60 -0.47
CA SER A 34 -29.03 -1.99 -0.77
C SER A 34 -29.90 -1.97 0.48
N VAL A 35 -29.39 -2.48 1.60
CA VAL A 35 -30.10 -2.42 2.89
C VAL A 35 -30.27 -0.96 3.34
N PHE A 36 -29.22 -0.13 3.19
CA PHE A 36 -29.31 1.29 3.53
C PHE A 36 -30.39 2.01 2.72
N ARG A 37 -30.44 1.78 1.42
CA ARG A 37 -31.48 2.35 0.54
C ARG A 37 -32.88 1.87 0.89
N THR A 38 -33.05 0.59 1.18
CA THR A 38 -34.35 0.00 1.51
C THR A 38 -34.87 0.49 2.86
N THR A 39 -34.00 0.65 3.85
CA THR A 39 -34.41 1.03 5.21
C THR A 39 -34.40 2.53 5.45
N GLY A 40 -33.75 3.31 4.57
CA GLY A 40 -33.53 4.74 4.80
C GLY A 40 -32.58 5.04 5.97
N LYS A 41 -31.86 4.02 6.48
CA LYS A 41 -30.93 4.15 7.61
C LYS A 41 -29.54 3.73 7.16
N THR A 42 -28.54 4.52 7.51
CA THR A 42 -27.14 4.24 7.24
C THR A 42 -26.35 4.00 8.52
N ALA A 43 -25.18 3.38 8.39
CA ALA A 43 -24.21 3.21 9.46
C ALA A 43 -22.80 3.39 8.88
N PRO A 44 -21.80 3.78 9.68
CA PRO A 44 -20.40 3.80 9.25
C PRO A 44 -19.97 2.44 8.70
N VAL A 45 -19.20 2.43 7.60
CA VAL A 45 -18.65 1.22 7.00
C VAL A 45 -17.13 1.30 7.00
N PHE A 46 -16.46 0.28 7.51
CA PHE A 46 -15.04 0.06 7.36
C PHE A 46 -14.81 -1.09 6.39
N CYS A 47 -14.05 -0.84 5.32
CA CYS A 47 -13.61 -1.84 4.35
C CYS A 47 -12.16 -2.22 4.63
N ASP A 48 -11.89 -3.48 4.94
CA ASP A 48 -10.54 -3.96 5.19
C ASP A 48 -9.71 -3.93 3.90
N LYS A 49 -8.60 -3.22 3.95
CA LYS A 49 -7.64 -3.00 2.85
C LYS A 49 -8.20 -2.16 1.68
N HIS A 50 -7.98 -2.61 0.45
CA HIS A 50 -8.41 -1.89 -0.75
C HIS A 50 -9.92 -2.05 -1.01
N LEU A 51 -10.51 -1.09 -1.73
CA LEU A 51 -11.94 -1.09 -2.03
C LEU A 51 -12.31 -2.14 -3.08
N SER A 52 -11.57 -2.21 -4.17
CA SER A 52 -11.81 -3.15 -5.28
C SER A 52 -10.54 -3.33 -6.11
N TYR A 53 -10.46 -4.46 -6.82
CA TYR A 53 -9.47 -4.71 -7.88
C TYR A 53 -9.76 -3.93 -9.18
N ASP A 54 -10.89 -3.25 -9.25
CA ASP A 54 -11.32 -2.42 -10.39
C ASP A 54 -11.52 -0.98 -9.95
N TRP A 55 -10.88 -0.04 -10.65
CA TRP A 55 -10.93 1.38 -10.33
C TRP A 55 -12.35 1.96 -10.37
N ASN A 56 -13.15 1.60 -11.38
CA ASN A 56 -14.49 2.14 -11.52
C ASN A 56 -15.38 1.66 -10.36
N ARG A 57 -15.24 0.40 -9.95
CA ARG A 57 -15.95 -0.15 -8.79
C ARG A 57 -15.51 0.54 -7.50
N ALA A 58 -14.21 0.73 -7.30
CA ALA A 58 -13.68 1.45 -6.13
C ALA A 58 -14.21 2.88 -6.07
N ARG A 59 -14.20 3.60 -7.18
CA ARG A 59 -14.75 4.94 -7.31
C ARG A 59 -16.24 4.96 -7.01
N GLN A 60 -17.00 4.00 -7.53
CA GLN A 60 -18.44 3.88 -7.28
C GLN A 60 -18.76 3.61 -5.81
N MET A 61 -17.93 2.81 -5.11
CA MET A 61 -18.07 2.61 -3.67
C MET A 61 -17.93 3.92 -2.90
N TYR A 62 -16.92 4.71 -3.24
CA TYR A 62 -16.70 6.02 -2.64
C TYR A 62 -17.88 6.98 -2.95
N ASP A 63 -18.25 7.12 -4.21
CA ASP A 63 -19.33 8.03 -4.62
C ASP A 63 -20.68 7.65 -3.96
N THR A 64 -20.97 6.35 -3.84
CA THR A 64 -22.16 5.85 -3.12
C THR A 64 -22.14 6.22 -1.64
N SER A 65 -20.98 6.21 -0.99
CA SER A 65 -20.87 6.63 0.40
C SER A 65 -21.22 8.11 0.59
N GLN A 66 -20.79 8.94 -0.36
CA GLN A 66 -21.11 10.37 -0.37
C GLN A 66 -22.59 10.61 -0.66
N GLU A 67 -23.16 9.90 -1.63
CA GLU A 67 -24.58 9.97 -2.00
C GLU A 67 -25.48 9.63 -0.80
N LEU A 68 -25.18 8.55 -0.10
CA LEU A 68 -25.96 8.06 1.03
C LEU A 68 -25.61 8.71 2.37
N GLY A 69 -24.55 9.50 2.41
CA GLY A 69 -24.16 10.31 3.57
C GLY A 69 -23.67 9.48 4.77
N PHE A 70 -22.91 8.39 4.55
CA PHE A 70 -22.32 7.64 5.64
C PHE A 70 -20.78 7.71 5.64
N ALA A 71 -20.19 7.60 6.83
CA ALA A 71 -18.74 7.54 6.98
C ALA A 71 -18.21 6.23 6.36
N PHE A 72 -17.29 6.36 5.42
CA PHE A 72 -16.66 5.23 4.74
C PHE A 72 -15.15 5.30 4.91
N MET A 73 -14.61 4.29 5.55
CA MET A 73 -13.17 4.13 5.77
C MET A 73 -12.68 2.86 5.08
N ALA A 74 -11.49 2.93 4.52
CA ALA A 74 -10.80 1.77 3.97
C ALA A 74 -9.33 1.84 4.35
N GLY A 75 -8.70 0.69 4.47
CA GLY A 75 -7.29 0.61 4.80
C GLY A 75 -6.95 -0.57 5.70
N SER A 76 -5.67 -0.71 6.01
CA SER A 76 -5.17 -1.77 6.87
C SER A 76 -4.66 -1.24 8.20
N SER A 77 -4.17 -2.15 9.04
CA SER A 77 -3.54 -1.79 10.33
C SER A 77 -2.13 -1.23 10.20
N LEU A 78 -1.45 -1.38 9.05
CA LEU A 78 -0.04 -0.99 8.92
C LEU A 78 0.23 0.49 9.21
N PRO A 79 -0.59 1.45 8.78
CA PRO A 79 -0.37 2.86 9.12
C PRO A 79 -0.38 3.16 10.62
N VAL A 80 -1.06 2.32 11.41
CA VAL A 80 -1.27 2.53 12.86
C VAL A 80 -0.52 1.52 13.74
N THR A 81 0.26 0.61 13.16
CA THR A 81 1.10 -0.32 13.93
C THR A 81 2.34 0.36 14.49
N SER A 82 2.94 -0.27 15.49
CA SER A 82 4.21 0.17 16.04
C SER A 82 5.31 0.12 14.99
N ARG A 83 6.10 1.18 14.91
CA ARG A 83 7.25 1.28 14.00
C ARG A 83 8.56 0.98 14.73
N VAL A 84 9.50 0.40 14.00
CA VAL A 84 10.86 0.16 14.52
C VAL A 84 11.87 0.68 13.50
N PRO A 85 12.61 1.77 13.83
CA PRO A 85 12.50 2.59 15.04
C PRO A 85 11.19 3.39 15.10
N ALA A 86 10.78 3.79 16.31
CA ALA A 86 9.57 4.59 16.53
C ALA A 86 9.78 6.05 16.10
N ILE A 87 9.79 6.29 14.80
CA ILE A 87 10.02 7.61 14.18
C ILE A 87 8.82 7.98 13.34
N ASP A 88 8.35 9.20 13.53
CA ASP A 88 7.38 9.85 12.65
C ASP A 88 8.02 11.05 11.95
N ILE A 89 7.65 11.27 10.70
CA ILE A 89 7.98 12.51 9.99
C ILE A 89 7.20 13.65 10.68
N PRO A 90 7.85 14.76 11.06
CA PRO A 90 7.14 15.92 11.62
C PRO A 90 6.07 16.42 10.65
N LEU A 91 4.95 16.91 11.20
CA LEU A 91 3.93 17.57 10.38
C LEU A 91 4.51 18.83 9.72
N GLY A 92 4.26 18.99 8.43
CA GLY A 92 4.77 20.11 7.65
C GLY A 92 6.22 19.94 7.17
N ALA A 93 6.82 18.75 7.32
CA ALA A 93 8.17 18.49 6.83
C ALA A 93 8.28 18.66 5.30
N SER A 94 9.47 19.07 4.83
CA SER A 94 9.81 18.97 3.42
C SER A 94 10.14 17.51 3.08
N VAL A 95 9.41 16.91 2.18
CA VAL A 95 9.65 15.56 1.66
C VAL A 95 9.75 15.65 0.14
N GLU A 96 10.92 15.33 -0.38
CA GLU A 96 11.20 15.37 -1.83
C GLU A 96 10.95 14.01 -2.47
N GLU A 97 11.43 12.96 -1.82
CA GLU A 97 11.28 11.57 -2.27
C GLU A 97 10.95 10.66 -1.09
N ALA A 98 10.27 9.57 -1.37
CA ALA A 98 10.00 8.51 -0.41
C ALA A 98 10.08 7.14 -1.08
N MET A 99 10.51 6.14 -0.34
CA MET A 99 10.54 4.76 -0.79
C MET A 99 10.03 3.84 0.32
N CYS A 100 9.19 2.91 -0.06
CA CYS A 100 8.78 1.79 0.77
C CYS A 100 9.15 0.49 0.07
N MET A 101 9.69 -0.45 0.82
CA MET A 101 10.03 -1.77 0.33
C MET A 101 9.24 -2.81 1.14
N ALA A 102 8.53 -3.66 0.45
CA ALA A 102 7.72 -4.72 1.04
C ALA A 102 7.88 -6.03 0.28
N SER A 103 7.67 -7.12 0.99
CA SER A 103 7.53 -8.44 0.40
C SER A 103 6.06 -8.62 0.03
N ALA A 104 5.75 -8.40 -1.24
CA ALA A 104 4.42 -8.57 -1.77
C ALA A 104 4.48 -9.37 -3.08
N GLY A 105 3.54 -10.25 -3.28
CA GLY A 105 3.46 -11.07 -4.48
C GLY A 105 2.22 -10.79 -5.32
N ASP A 106 1.33 -9.93 -4.80
CA ASP A 106 0.07 -9.56 -5.45
C ASP A 106 -0.45 -8.21 -4.94
N ASP A 107 -1.51 -7.72 -5.56
CA ASP A 107 -2.19 -6.49 -5.22
C ASP A 107 -2.70 -6.42 -3.78
N GLY A 108 -2.97 -7.58 -3.16
CA GLY A 108 -3.31 -7.67 -1.73
C GLY A 108 -2.15 -7.30 -0.80
N GLY A 109 -0.91 -7.55 -1.22
CA GLY A 109 0.30 -7.15 -0.49
C GLY A 109 0.73 -5.72 -0.81
N ASP A 110 0.60 -5.30 -2.07
CA ASP A 110 1.04 -3.98 -2.54
C ASP A 110 0.33 -2.83 -1.81
N ILE A 111 -0.95 -3.00 -1.45
CA ILE A 111 -1.70 -2.01 -0.67
C ILE A 111 -0.99 -1.67 0.65
N HIS A 112 -0.38 -2.64 1.31
CA HIS A 112 0.29 -2.44 2.59
C HIS A 112 1.52 -1.54 2.46
N ALA A 113 2.32 -1.73 1.40
CA ALA A 113 3.48 -0.88 1.12
C ALA A 113 3.06 0.56 0.81
N LEU A 114 2.02 0.71 -0.02
CA LEU A 114 1.47 2.00 -0.40
C LEU A 114 0.91 2.75 0.80
N GLU A 115 0.12 2.11 1.66
CA GLU A 115 -0.44 2.73 2.86
C GLU A 115 0.63 3.11 3.89
N ALA A 116 1.63 2.24 4.10
CA ALA A 116 2.73 2.53 5.02
C ALA A 116 3.52 3.76 4.55
N MET A 117 3.79 3.87 3.26
CA MET A 117 4.45 5.03 2.66
C MET A 117 3.56 6.27 2.73
N GLN A 118 2.29 6.16 2.36
CA GLN A 118 1.31 7.24 2.35
C GLN A 118 1.16 7.87 3.74
N ALA A 119 0.99 7.06 4.77
CA ALA A 119 0.85 7.51 6.15
C ALA A 119 2.04 8.39 6.64
N MET A 120 3.23 8.17 6.09
CA MET A 120 4.41 8.98 6.38
C MET A 120 4.48 10.22 5.49
N VAL A 121 4.24 10.05 4.19
CA VAL A 121 4.40 11.11 3.19
C VAL A 121 3.34 12.21 3.32
N GLU A 122 2.13 11.87 3.71
CA GLU A 122 1.05 12.85 3.91
C GLU A 122 1.27 13.79 5.11
N ARG A 123 2.28 13.51 5.95
CA ARG A 123 2.70 14.44 7.01
C ARG A 123 3.52 15.62 6.46
N ARG A 124 3.89 15.60 5.17
CA ARG A 124 4.63 16.70 4.52
C ARG A 124 3.85 18.00 4.47
N SER A 125 4.57 19.08 4.17
CA SER A 125 3.96 20.38 3.86
C SER A 125 2.98 20.24 2.69
N GLY A 126 1.75 20.74 2.86
CA GLY A 126 0.66 20.59 1.90
C GLY A 126 -0.16 19.30 2.05
N GLY A 127 0.28 18.32 2.83
CA GLY A 127 -0.48 17.10 3.13
C GLY A 127 -0.77 16.23 1.91
N GLU A 128 -1.97 15.69 1.85
CA GLU A 128 -2.48 14.89 0.74
C GLU A 128 -2.67 15.75 -0.53
N SER A 129 -2.19 15.28 -1.66
CA SER A 129 -2.27 16.01 -2.93
C SER A 129 -2.78 15.14 -4.10
N GLY A 130 -3.17 13.90 -3.82
CA GLY A 130 -3.54 12.91 -4.83
C GLY A 130 -2.36 12.37 -5.64
N VAL A 131 -2.66 11.45 -6.56
CA VAL A 131 -1.68 10.82 -7.46
C VAL A 131 -1.75 11.50 -8.82
N LYS A 132 -0.65 12.06 -9.26
CA LYS A 132 -0.54 12.72 -10.58
C LYS A 132 -0.33 11.70 -11.70
N TRP A 133 0.52 10.71 -11.49
CA TRP A 133 0.81 9.62 -12.41
C TRP A 133 1.36 8.43 -11.66
N LEU A 134 1.26 7.26 -12.23
CA LEU A 134 1.80 6.00 -11.71
C LEU A 134 2.49 5.27 -12.85
N GLN A 135 3.63 4.66 -12.55
CA GLN A 135 4.37 3.84 -13.48
C GLN A 135 4.83 2.56 -12.81
N ASP A 136 4.63 1.44 -13.48
CA ASP A 136 5.04 0.10 -13.03
C ASP A 136 6.26 -0.38 -13.82
N TYR A 137 7.27 -0.84 -13.12
CA TYR A 137 8.47 -1.44 -13.70
C TYR A 137 8.67 -2.83 -13.14
N ARG A 138 8.97 -3.81 -13.99
CA ARG A 138 9.18 -5.20 -13.57
C ARG A 138 10.46 -5.78 -14.20
N GLY A 139 11.12 -6.67 -13.46
CA GLY A 139 12.33 -7.33 -13.91
C GLY A 139 13.44 -6.35 -14.30
N ASP A 140 14.02 -6.53 -15.48
CA ASP A 140 15.13 -5.68 -15.94
C ASP A 140 14.73 -4.23 -16.16
N ALA A 141 13.47 -3.96 -16.53
CA ALA A 141 12.96 -2.59 -16.71
C ALA A 141 13.03 -1.76 -15.42
N PHE A 142 12.99 -2.38 -14.25
CA PHE A 142 13.18 -1.70 -12.97
C PHE A 142 14.59 -1.11 -12.84
N TRP A 143 15.61 -1.87 -13.27
CA TRP A 143 17.00 -1.44 -13.22
C TRP A 143 17.37 -0.45 -14.33
N GLU A 144 16.75 -0.60 -15.51
CA GLU A 144 16.85 0.38 -16.60
C GLU A 144 16.25 1.73 -16.18
N ALA A 145 15.11 1.71 -15.48
CA ALA A 145 14.49 2.91 -14.92
C ALA A 145 15.42 3.61 -13.91
N HIS A 146 16.14 2.86 -13.07
CA HIS A 146 17.17 3.44 -12.20
C HIS A 146 18.27 4.13 -13.01
N ALA A 147 18.81 3.45 -14.04
CA ALA A 147 19.85 4.03 -14.91
C ALA A 147 19.37 5.30 -15.61
N ALA A 148 18.07 5.43 -15.85
CA ALA A 148 17.44 6.64 -16.37
C ALA A 148 17.06 7.69 -15.29
N GLY A 149 17.36 7.44 -14.02
CA GLY A 149 17.11 8.36 -12.91
C GLY A 149 15.67 8.38 -12.40
N ALA A 150 14.88 7.33 -12.69
CA ALA A 150 13.47 7.28 -12.29
C ALA A 150 13.25 7.01 -10.80
N TRP A 151 14.24 6.45 -10.11
CA TRP A 151 14.20 6.19 -8.66
C TRP A 151 15.59 6.21 -8.04
N SER A 152 15.65 6.49 -6.73
CA SER A 152 16.88 6.68 -5.96
C SER A 152 17.47 5.35 -5.46
N ALA A 153 18.69 5.02 -5.90
CA ALA A 153 19.44 3.88 -5.36
C ALA A 153 19.80 4.07 -3.88
N ASP A 154 20.04 5.30 -3.44
CA ASP A 154 20.37 5.60 -2.04
C ASP A 154 19.20 5.30 -1.11
N LEU A 155 17.97 5.64 -1.51
CA LEU A 155 16.76 5.28 -0.77
C LEU A 155 16.56 3.76 -0.76
N PHE A 156 16.80 3.08 -1.89
CA PHE A 156 16.71 1.63 -1.97
C PHE A 156 17.73 0.95 -1.06
N ALA A 157 18.98 1.40 -1.09
CA ALA A 157 20.03 0.94 -0.19
C ALA A 157 19.65 1.16 1.28
N ALA A 158 19.11 2.33 1.61
CA ALA A 158 18.66 2.64 2.97
C ALA A 158 17.52 1.73 3.44
N CYS A 159 16.60 1.35 2.55
CA CYS A 159 15.56 0.36 2.85
C CYS A 159 16.15 -1.02 3.13
N LEU A 160 17.07 -1.49 2.26
CA LEU A 160 17.75 -2.77 2.42
C LEU A 160 18.55 -2.84 3.72
N CYS A 161 19.25 -1.77 4.11
CA CYS A 161 20.00 -1.70 5.37
C CYS A 161 19.10 -1.89 6.62
N ARG A 162 17.80 -1.67 6.49
CA ARG A 162 16.82 -1.88 7.56
C ARG A 162 16.08 -3.20 7.47
N SER A 163 16.27 -3.94 6.37
CA SER A 163 15.67 -5.25 6.18
C SER A 163 16.56 -6.36 6.76
N HIS A 164 15.97 -7.51 7.03
CA HIS A 164 16.72 -8.71 7.41
C HIS A 164 17.43 -9.39 6.22
N GLN A 165 17.31 -8.84 5.04
CA GLN A 165 17.85 -9.38 3.79
C GLN A 165 19.36 -9.12 3.62
N LEU A 166 19.82 -8.00 4.14
CA LEU A 166 21.27 -7.80 4.26
C LEU A 166 21.80 -8.65 5.41
N ALA A 167 22.92 -9.33 5.18
CA ALA A 167 23.61 -10.02 6.24
C ALA A 167 23.84 -9.05 7.41
N PRO A 168 23.59 -9.48 8.67
CA PRO A 168 23.79 -8.62 9.82
C PRO A 168 25.22 -8.09 9.82
N ALA A 169 25.35 -6.80 10.11
CA ALA A 169 26.66 -6.20 10.31
C ALA A 169 27.43 -7.02 11.37
N ARG A 170 28.70 -7.32 11.08
CA ARG A 170 29.56 -7.96 12.06
C ARG A 170 29.68 -7.03 13.26
N PRO A 171 29.70 -7.55 14.52
CA PRO A 171 29.90 -6.72 15.69
C PRO A 171 31.11 -5.79 15.51
N GLY A 172 30.93 -4.48 15.68
CA GLY A 172 31.96 -3.47 15.49
C GLY A 172 32.13 -2.92 14.08
N PHE A 173 31.34 -3.36 13.09
CA PHE A 173 31.35 -2.79 11.75
C PHE A 173 30.12 -1.91 11.49
N ASN A 174 30.34 -0.75 10.88
CA ASN A 174 29.27 0.07 10.34
C ASN A 174 28.52 -0.70 9.25
N HIS A 175 27.21 -0.47 9.15
CA HIS A 175 26.45 -0.98 8.01
C HIS A 175 27.07 -0.45 6.72
N HIS A 176 27.43 -1.35 5.81
CA HIS A 176 27.78 -0.92 4.48
C HIS A 176 26.52 -0.72 3.65
N TYR A 177 26.53 0.27 2.80
CA TYR A 177 25.49 0.44 1.81
C TYR A 177 25.73 -0.55 0.66
N PRO A 178 24.71 -1.34 0.27
CA PRO A 178 24.86 -2.31 -0.80
C PRO A 178 25.12 -1.61 -2.15
N THR A 179 25.97 -2.21 -2.96
CA THR A 179 26.16 -1.83 -4.35
C THR A 179 24.92 -2.20 -5.19
N ILE A 180 24.81 -1.64 -6.39
CA ILE A 180 23.72 -2.00 -7.32
C ILE A 180 23.73 -3.52 -7.64
N ASP A 181 24.88 -4.13 -7.79
CA ASP A 181 25.00 -5.57 -8.08
C ASP A 181 24.55 -6.43 -6.87
N GLU A 182 24.86 -6.01 -5.65
CA GLU A 182 24.35 -6.64 -4.43
C GLU A 182 22.83 -6.49 -4.32
N MET A 183 22.29 -5.30 -4.62
CA MET A 183 20.84 -5.05 -4.65
C MET A 183 20.15 -5.96 -5.67
N LYS A 184 20.68 -6.08 -6.88
CA LYS A 184 20.16 -6.99 -7.91
C LYS A 184 20.16 -8.44 -7.44
N SER A 185 21.27 -8.86 -6.83
CA SER A 185 21.41 -10.22 -6.29
C SER A 185 20.40 -10.52 -5.18
N LEU A 186 20.12 -9.53 -4.33
CA LEU A 186 19.14 -9.66 -3.25
C LEU A 186 17.71 -9.69 -3.80
N ALA A 187 17.39 -8.81 -4.73
CA ALA A 187 16.06 -8.72 -5.34
C ALA A 187 15.71 -9.96 -6.20
N ALA A 188 16.70 -10.67 -6.72
CA ALA A 188 16.49 -11.88 -7.50
C ALA A 188 16.22 -13.14 -6.65
N LYS A 189 16.42 -13.08 -5.34
CA LYS A 189 16.15 -14.22 -4.45
C LYS A 189 14.65 -14.27 -4.11
N PRO A 190 14.04 -15.46 -4.19
CA PRO A 190 12.69 -15.60 -3.69
C PRO A 190 12.68 -15.25 -2.19
N TRP A 191 11.71 -14.46 -1.80
CA TRP A 191 11.50 -14.06 -0.42
C TRP A 191 11.08 -15.30 0.38
N ALA A 192 11.85 -15.66 1.41
CA ALA A 192 11.55 -16.77 2.29
C ALA A 192 10.62 -16.32 3.44
#